data_86044b6943a5de1d256307f49012b207
#
_entry.id   86044b6943a5de1d256307f49012b207
#
_cell.length_a   1.000
_cell.length_b   1.000
_cell.length_c   1.000
_cell.angle_alpha   90.00
_cell.angle_beta   90.00
_cell.angle_gamma   90.00
#
_symmetry.space_group_name_H-M   'P 1'
#
loop_
_entity.id
_entity.type
_entity.pdbx_description
1 polymer ?
#
loop_
_entity_poly.entity_id
_entity_poly.type
_entity_poly.pdbx_seq_one_letter_code
_entity_poly.pdbx_strand_id
1 'polypeptide(L)'
;LLGPPIGVQISLLCADLILEKIGFRKTLCFGIPILGLALVFSALSYSPIFFFISLLFGGFAIGILEVAVNLEADRLENKLDTKIMNRSHSFWSLGFFAYGITGALFSQMQISPFINFSFSLVICSIFTFVFCARYKPASKRENPSKSKSVFVYPTKSIMGLILLTLSPVSYTHLRAHET
;
A
#
# COMPACT_ATOMS: atom_id res chain seq x y z
N LEU A 1 15.00 -8.46 -4.56
CA LEU A 1 13.61 -8.04 -4.23
C LEU A 1 13.51 -6.95 -3.14
N LEU A 2 14.56 -6.11 -2.94
CA LEU A 2 14.55 -5.03 -1.95
C LEU A 2 13.83 -3.75 -2.42
N GLY A 3 13.50 -3.63 -3.71
CA GLY A 3 12.86 -2.44 -4.28
C GLY A 3 11.58 -2.01 -3.55
N PRO A 4 10.55 -2.87 -3.43
CA PRO A 4 9.29 -2.49 -2.79
C PRO A 4 9.44 -2.06 -1.34
N PRO A 5 10.13 -2.78 -0.44
CA PRO A 5 10.31 -2.33 0.94
C PRO A 5 11.00 -0.97 1.06
N ILE A 6 12.02 -0.71 0.25
CA ILE A 6 12.71 0.59 0.23
C ILE A 6 11.76 1.69 -0.25
N GLY A 7 11.00 1.43 -1.32
CA GLY A 7 9.99 2.37 -1.84
C GLY A 7 8.94 2.73 -0.81
N VAL A 8 8.40 1.73 -0.08
CA VAL A 8 7.44 1.94 1.01
C VAL A 8 8.06 2.80 2.12
N GLN A 9 9.27 2.51 2.57
CA GLN A 9 9.92 3.30 3.63
C GLN A 9 10.12 4.77 3.22
N ILE A 10 10.55 5.01 1.98
CA ILE A 10 10.70 6.37 1.46
C ILE A 10 9.33 7.08 1.41
N SER A 11 8.29 6.39 0.98
CA SER A 11 6.94 6.96 0.87
C SER A 11 6.37 7.38 2.22
N LEU A 12 6.61 6.60 3.28
CA LEU A 12 6.14 6.92 4.63
C LEU A 12 6.69 8.24 5.16
N LEU A 13 7.90 8.64 4.75
CA LEU A 13 8.51 9.91 5.15
C LEU A 13 7.83 11.13 4.51
N CYS A 14 7.18 10.97 3.35
CA CYS A 14 6.57 12.07 2.59
C CYS A 14 5.05 11.94 2.41
N ALA A 15 4.45 10.85 2.90
CA ALA A 15 3.02 10.57 2.70
C ALA A 15 2.13 11.69 3.23
N ASP A 16 2.38 12.21 4.43
CA ASP A 16 1.60 13.29 5.03
C ASP A 16 1.63 14.55 4.18
N LEU A 17 2.80 14.95 3.68
CA LEU A 17 2.96 16.13 2.83
C LEU A 17 2.21 15.97 1.50
N ILE A 18 2.25 14.77 0.92
CA ILE A 18 1.55 14.45 -0.32
C ILE A 18 0.03 14.48 -0.10
N LEU A 19 -0.44 13.82 0.97
CA LEU A 19 -1.87 13.77 1.29
C LEU A 19 -2.46 15.13 1.67
N GLU A 20 -1.69 15.98 2.34
CA GLU A 20 -2.12 17.34 2.63
C GLU A 20 -2.30 18.19 1.37
N LYS A 21 -1.39 18.08 0.40
CA LYS A 21 -1.41 18.87 -0.84
C LYS A 21 -2.38 18.33 -1.88
N ILE A 22 -2.39 17.02 -2.09
CA ILE A 22 -3.12 16.35 -3.18
C ILE A 22 -4.53 15.96 -2.74
N GLY A 23 -4.66 15.49 -1.50
CA GLY A 23 -5.90 14.99 -0.92
C GLY A 23 -6.21 13.54 -1.30
N PHE A 24 -7.03 12.87 -0.49
CA PHE A 24 -7.33 11.43 -0.57
C PHE A 24 -7.76 10.96 -1.98
N ARG A 25 -8.76 11.60 -2.58
CA ARG A 25 -9.31 11.18 -3.89
C ARG A 25 -8.26 11.19 -5.00
N LYS A 26 -7.50 12.28 -5.09
CA LYS A 26 -6.46 12.40 -6.14
C LYS A 26 -5.33 11.41 -5.89
N THR A 27 -4.97 11.18 -4.62
CA THR A 27 -3.96 10.18 -4.25
C THR A 27 -4.35 8.79 -4.73
N LEU A 28 -5.61 8.36 -4.56
CA LEU A 28 -6.09 7.09 -5.11
C LEU A 28 -6.09 7.08 -6.64
N CYS A 29 -6.64 8.13 -7.27
CA CYS A 29 -6.75 8.22 -8.73
C CYS A 29 -5.40 8.19 -9.46
N PHE A 30 -4.35 8.70 -8.86
CA PHE A 30 -2.99 8.66 -9.43
C PHE A 30 -2.17 7.49 -8.90
N GLY A 31 -2.29 7.16 -7.61
CA GLY A 31 -1.48 6.13 -6.98
C GLY A 31 -1.74 4.73 -7.52
N ILE A 32 -3.01 4.37 -7.76
CA ILE A 32 -3.36 3.03 -8.30
C ILE A 32 -2.86 2.84 -9.73
N PRO A 33 -3.07 3.77 -10.69
CA PRO A 33 -2.45 3.66 -12.02
C PRO A 33 -0.92 3.64 -11.99
N ILE A 34 -0.29 4.46 -11.13
CA ILE A 34 1.18 4.47 -10.99
C ILE A 34 1.69 3.11 -10.49
N LEU A 35 1.02 2.53 -9.49
CA LEU A 35 1.34 1.18 -9.01
C LEU A 35 1.21 0.14 -10.13
N GLY A 36 0.09 0.15 -10.85
CA GLY A 36 -0.15 -0.78 -11.95
C GLY A 36 0.89 -0.63 -13.08
N LEU A 37 1.26 0.60 -13.45
CA LEU A 37 2.32 0.88 -14.41
C LEU A 37 3.67 0.35 -13.93
N ALA A 38 4.01 0.52 -12.66
CA ALA A 38 5.26 -0.01 -12.10
C ALA A 38 5.33 -1.53 -12.21
N LEU A 39 4.21 -2.25 -11.99
CA LEU A 39 4.13 -3.70 -12.18
C LEU A 39 4.24 -4.10 -13.67
N VAL A 40 3.59 -3.38 -14.56
CA VAL A 40 3.69 -3.60 -16.01
C VAL A 40 5.13 -3.41 -16.48
N PHE A 41 5.80 -2.34 -16.06
CA PHE A 41 7.21 -2.10 -16.40
C PHE A 41 8.14 -3.14 -15.78
N SER A 42 7.83 -3.64 -14.58
CA SER A 42 8.62 -4.73 -13.99
C SER A 42 8.52 -6.01 -14.82
N ALA A 43 7.35 -6.32 -15.38
CA ALA A 43 7.17 -7.48 -16.27
C ALA A 43 7.87 -7.34 -17.63
N LEU A 44 8.11 -6.11 -18.09
CA LEU A 44 8.85 -5.81 -19.33
C LEU A 44 10.35 -5.66 -19.12
N SER A 45 10.83 -5.81 -17.89
CA SER A 45 12.24 -5.52 -17.61
C SER A 45 13.17 -6.60 -18.12
N TYR A 46 14.17 -6.19 -18.89
CA TYR A 46 15.28 -7.04 -19.36
C TYR A 46 16.55 -6.91 -18.50
N SER A 47 16.55 -5.98 -17.54
CA SER A 47 17.69 -5.67 -16.69
C SER A 47 17.32 -5.73 -15.22
N PRO A 48 18.16 -6.33 -14.35
CA PRO A 48 17.93 -6.34 -12.90
C PRO A 48 17.77 -4.94 -12.30
N ILE A 49 18.48 -3.96 -12.84
CA ILE A 49 18.42 -2.56 -12.39
C ILE A 49 17.05 -1.96 -12.75
N PHE A 50 16.60 -2.14 -13.99
CA PHE A 50 15.30 -1.63 -14.41
C PHE A 50 14.15 -2.28 -13.64
N PHE A 51 14.25 -3.59 -13.38
CA PHE A 51 13.32 -4.32 -12.54
C PHE A 51 13.28 -3.76 -11.11
N PHE A 52 14.46 -3.53 -10.52
CA PHE A 52 14.55 -2.96 -9.17
C PHE A 52 13.92 -1.57 -9.10
N ILE A 53 14.23 -0.68 -10.08
CA ILE A 53 13.70 0.68 -10.13
C ILE A 53 12.16 0.65 -10.27
N SER A 54 11.63 -0.19 -11.18
CA SER A 54 10.19 -0.32 -11.37
C SER A 54 9.50 -0.75 -10.08
N LEU A 55 10.04 -1.74 -9.37
CA LEU A 55 9.51 -2.20 -8.10
C LEU A 55 9.66 -1.18 -6.96
N LEU A 56 10.71 -0.36 -6.98
CA LEU A 56 10.90 0.73 -6.02
C LEU A 56 9.80 1.78 -6.16
N PHE A 57 9.47 2.19 -7.39
CA PHE A 57 8.33 3.09 -7.65
C PHE A 57 6.98 2.45 -7.27
N GLY A 58 6.82 1.15 -7.54
CA GLY A 58 5.65 0.40 -7.09
C GLY A 58 5.50 0.41 -5.57
N GLY A 59 6.60 0.14 -4.84
CA GLY A 59 6.64 0.21 -3.39
C GLY A 59 6.31 1.61 -2.86
N PHE A 60 6.84 2.65 -3.50
CA PHE A 60 6.53 4.03 -3.15
C PHE A 60 5.02 4.33 -3.30
N ALA A 61 4.41 3.91 -4.41
CA ALA A 61 2.97 4.08 -4.62
C ALA A 61 2.14 3.29 -3.59
N ILE A 62 2.51 2.03 -3.28
CA ILE A 62 1.85 1.22 -2.26
C ILE A 62 1.87 1.93 -0.91
N GLY A 63 3.02 2.42 -0.45
CA GLY A 63 3.13 3.06 0.87
C GLY A 63 2.27 4.31 0.99
N ILE A 64 2.21 5.16 -0.05
CA ILE A 64 1.32 6.34 -0.05
C ILE A 64 -0.15 5.93 -0.05
N LEU A 65 -0.53 4.91 -0.83
CA LEU A 65 -1.89 4.41 -0.87
C LEU A 65 -2.32 3.82 0.48
N GLU A 66 -1.43 3.08 1.14
CA GLU A 66 -1.67 2.49 2.45
C GLU A 66 -1.93 3.56 3.51
N VAL A 67 -1.07 4.59 3.58
CA VAL A 67 -1.27 5.71 4.49
C VAL A 67 -2.58 6.45 4.18
N ALA A 68 -2.89 6.67 2.90
CA ALA A 68 -4.14 7.32 2.50
C ALA A 68 -5.38 6.56 2.96
N VAL A 69 -5.42 5.25 2.74
CA VAL A 69 -6.56 4.40 3.11
C VAL A 69 -6.70 4.30 4.63
N ASN A 70 -5.59 4.13 5.35
CA ASN A 70 -5.60 4.05 6.80
C ASN A 70 -6.06 5.36 7.45
N LEU A 71 -5.60 6.51 6.93
CA LEU A 71 -6.03 7.82 7.42
C LEU A 71 -7.52 8.07 7.17
N GLU A 72 -8.03 7.65 6.01
CA GLU A 72 -9.46 7.80 5.72
C GLU A 72 -10.31 6.82 6.53
N ALA A 73 -9.83 5.61 6.79
CA ALA A 73 -10.48 4.66 7.67
C ALA A 73 -10.58 5.20 9.11
N ASP A 74 -9.51 5.80 9.65
CA ASP A 74 -9.53 6.45 10.98
C ASP A 74 -10.56 7.61 11.05
N ARG A 75 -10.63 8.43 10.00
CA ARG A 75 -11.63 9.51 9.92
C ARG A 75 -13.06 8.98 9.90
N LEU A 76 -13.29 7.90 9.16
CA LEU A 76 -14.60 7.26 9.10
C LEU A 76 -14.98 6.58 10.40
N GLU A 77 -14.03 5.90 11.07
CA GLU A 77 -14.24 5.33 12.41
C GLU A 77 -14.72 6.40 13.40
N ASN A 78 -14.00 7.52 13.44
CA ASN A 78 -14.34 8.62 14.31
C ASN A 78 -15.70 9.27 13.99
N LYS A 79 -16.08 9.31 12.70
CA LYS A 79 -17.36 9.88 12.25
C LYS A 79 -18.56 8.96 12.52
N LEU A 80 -18.38 7.65 12.38
CA LEU A 80 -19.44 6.66 12.42
C LEU A 80 -19.49 5.89 13.73
N ASP A 81 -18.55 6.15 14.64
CA ASP A 81 -18.37 5.42 15.92
C ASP A 81 -18.39 3.89 15.72
N THR A 82 -17.73 3.42 14.67
CA THR A 82 -17.75 2.00 14.27
C THR A 82 -16.36 1.57 13.82
N LYS A 83 -15.89 0.41 14.26
CA LYS A 83 -14.57 -0.13 13.89
C LYS A 83 -14.51 -0.50 12.40
N ILE A 84 -13.91 0.35 11.58
CA ILE A 84 -13.79 0.21 10.12
C ILE A 84 -12.41 -0.31 9.72
N MET A 85 -11.35 0.05 10.44
CA MET A 85 -9.97 -0.32 10.13
C MET A 85 -9.81 -1.84 9.96
N ASN A 86 -10.29 -2.63 10.93
CA ASN A 86 -10.21 -4.10 10.88
C ASN A 86 -10.96 -4.67 9.67
N ARG A 87 -12.11 -4.09 9.32
CA ARG A 87 -12.88 -4.51 8.13
C ARG A 87 -12.12 -4.18 6.85
N SER A 88 -11.49 -3.01 6.77
CA SER A 88 -10.65 -2.62 5.62
C SER A 88 -9.50 -3.61 5.41
N HIS A 89 -8.80 -3.99 6.47
CA HIS A 89 -7.74 -5.01 6.39
C HIS A 89 -8.26 -6.40 5.98
N SER A 90 -9.46 -6.78 6.41
CA SER A 90 -10.09 -8.04 5.99
C SER A 90 -10.40 -8.04 4.48
N PHE A 91 -10.93 -6.93 3.94
CA PHE A 91 -11.16 -6.79 2.50
C PHE A 91 -9.85 -6.75 1.71
N TRP A 92 -8.80 -6.13 2.26
CA TRP A 92 -7.48 -6.15 1.65
C TRP A 92 -6.92 -7.56 1.54
N SER A 93 -7.03 -8.36 2.61
CA SER A 93 -6.61 -9.77 2.63
C SER A 93 -7.42 -10.62 1.64
N LEU A 94 -8.74 -10.38 1.55
CA LEU A 94 -9.61 -11.04 0.59
C LEU A 94 -9.22 -10.69 -0.86
N GLY A 95 -8.90 -9.43 -1.13
CA GLY A 95 -8.39 -8.97 -2.43
C GLY A 95 -7.07 -9.65 -2.80
N PHE A 96 -6.16 -9.79 -1.83
CA PHE A 96 -4.88 -10.47 -2.02
C PHE A 96 -5.07 -11.94 -2.36
N PHE A 97 -5.98 -12.61 -1.65
CA PHE A 97 -6.34 -14.01 -1.91
C PHE A 97 -6.97 -14.20 -3.31
N ALA A 98 -7.96 -13.38 -3.66
CA ALA A 98 -8.61 -13.43 -4.96
C ALA A 98 -7.63 -13.19 -6.12
N TYR A 99 -6.71 -12.22 -5.94
CA TYR A 99 -5.68 -11.94 -6.94
C TYR A 99 -4.64 -13.06 -7.04
N GLY A 100 -4.32 -13.71 -5.94
CA GLY A 100 -3.45 -14.90 -5.92
C GLY A 100 -4.05 -16.06 -6.73
N ILE A 101 -5.35 -16.33 -6.57
CA ILE A 101 -6.07 -17.34 -7.39
C ILE A 101 -6.02 -16.95 -8.88
N THR A 102 -6.34 -15.70 -9.21
CA THR A 102 -6.31 -15.22 -10.60
C THR A 102 -4.92 -15.35 -11.22
N GLY A 103 -3.88 -15.00 -10.46
CA GLY A 103 -2.49 -15.15 -10.88
C GLY A 103 -2.10 -16.60 -11.14
N ALA A 104 -2.54 -17.52 -10.26
CA ALA A 104 -2.31 -18.95 -10.44
C ALA A 104 -3.00 -19.50 -11.69
N LEU A 105 -4.26 -19.12 -11.93
CA LEU A 105 -5.01 -19.51 -13.13
C LEU A 105 -4.35 -18.98 -14.40
N PHE A 106 -3.93 -17.71 -14.42
CA PHE A 106 -3.24 -17.14 -15.58
C PHE A 106 -1.90 -17.82 -15.84
N SER A 107 -1.18 -18.18 -14.78
CA SER A 107 0.05 -18.96 -14.91
C SER A 107 -0.20 -20.36 -15.51
N GLN A 108 -1.25 -21.06 -15.09
CA GLN A 108 -1.65 -22.34 -15.68
C GLN A 108 -2.02 -22.21 -17.16
N MET A 109 -2.68 -21.11 -17.53
CA MET A 109 -3.05 -20.82 -18.93
C MET A 109 -1.89 -20.27 -19.75
N GLN A 110 -0.66 -20.22 -19.19
CA GLN A 110 0.54 -19.68 -19.83
C GLN A 110 0.40 -18.22 -20.29
N ILE A 111 -0.47 -17.47 -19.63
CA ILE A 111 -0.64 -16.03 -19.90
C ILE A 111 0.56 -15.28 -19.31
N SER A 112 1.17 -14.42 -20.11
CA SER A 112 2.35 -13.68 -19.67
C SER A 112 2.03 -12.72 -18.50
N PRO A 113 2.99 -12.49 -17.57
CA PRO A 113 2.83 -11.52 -16.48
C PRO A 113 2.48 -10.11 -16.97
N PHE A 114 2.99 -9.72 -18.13
CA PHE A 114 2.67 -8.44 -18.76
C PHE A 114 1.17 -8.28 -19.02
N ILE A 115 0.52 -9.30 -19.60
CA ILE A 115 -0.92 -9.26 -19.88
C ILE A 115 -1.71 -9.22 -18.56
N ASN A 116 -1.32 -10.02 -17.57
CA ASN A 116 -1.98 -10.06 -16.27
C ASN A 116 -1.92 -8.68 -15.58
N PHE A 117 -0.74 -8.06 -15.50
CA PHE A 117 -0.59 -6.75 -14.87
C PHE A 117 -1.28 -5.64 -15.66
N SER A 118 -1.25 -5.69 -16.99
CA SER A 118 -1.95 -4.73 -17.84
C SER A 118 -3.47 -4.79 -17.66
N PHE A 119 -4.02 -5.98 -17.62
CA PHE A 119 -5.45 -6.21 -17.36
C PHE A 119 -5.84 -5.68 -15.97
N SER A 120 -5.05 -6.01 -14.94
CA SER A 120 -5.26 -5.52 -13.58
C SER A 120 -5.16 -4.00 -13.48
N LEU A 121 -4.17 -3.38 -14.16
CA LEU A 121 -4.02 -1.93 -14.22
C LEU A 121 -5.29 -1.27 -14.76
N VAL A 122 -5.82 -1.75 -15.89
CA VAL A 122 -7.03 -1.17 -16.51
C VAL A 122 -8.24 -1.32 -15.59
N ILE A 123 -8.51 -2.52 -15.09
CA ILE A 123 -9.66 -2.78 -14.22
C ILE A 123 -9.58 -1.97 -12.94
N CYS A 124 -8.45 -2.04 -12.21
CA CYS A 124 -8.31 -1.31 -10.95
C CYS A 124 -8.39 0.21 -11.15
N SER A 125 -7.86 0.74 -12.25
CA SER A 125 -7.97 2.16 -12.58
C SER A 125 -9.41 2.57 -12.83
N ILE A 126 -10.18 1.80 -13.64
CA ILE A 126 -11.58 2.09 -13.91
C ILE A 126 -12.39 2.08 -12.60
N PHE A 127 -12.27 1.03 -11.78
CA PHE A 127 -12.96 0.96 -10.49
C PHE A 127 -12.59 2.13 -9.58
N THR A 128 -11.32 2.50 -9.54
CA THR A 128 -10.87 3.63 -8.73
C THR A 128 -11.47 4.95 -9.21
N PHE A 129 -11.48 5.20 -10.51
CA PHE A 129 -12.08 6.43 -11.06
C PHE A 129 -13.58 6.48 -10.79
N VAL A 130 -14.31 5.37 -10.99
CA VAL A 130 -15.75 5.29 -10.70
C VAL A 130 -16.02 5.51 -9.22
N PHE A 131 -15.25 4.88 -8.34
CA PHE A 131 -15.33 5.09 -6.89
C PHE A 131 -15.05 6.55 -6.51
N CYS A 132 -13.93 7.10 -6.97
CA CYS A 132 -13.52 8.46 -6.66
C CYS A 132 -14.47 9.53 -7.21
N ALA A 133 -15.19 9.26 -8.31
CA ALA A 133 -16.18 10.18 -8.85
C ALA A 133 -17.35 10.39 -7.88
N ARG A 134 -17.73 9.36 -7.14
CA ARG A 134 -18.88 9.37 -6.22
C ARG A 134 -18.52 9.55 -4.75
N TYR A 135 -17.29 9.22 -4.37
CA TYR A 135 -16.85 9.24 -2.98
C TYR A 135 -16.56 10.67 -2.48
N LYS A 136 -17.11 11.02 -1.32
CA LYS A 136 -16.80 12.24 -0.60
C LYS A 136 -15.91 11.89 0.60
N PRO A 137 -14.65 12.35 0.64
CA PRO A 137 -13.76 12.08 1.78
C PRO A 137 -14.35 12.60 3.10
N ALA A 138 -14.05 11.90 4.18
CA ALA A 138 -14.44 12.34 5.50
C ALA A 138 -13.72 13.64 5.89
N SER A 139 -14.36 14.47 6.71
CA SER A 139 -13.76 15.70 7.22
C SER A 139 -12.49 15.39 8.01
N LYS A 140 -11.49 16.26 7.89
CA LYS A 140 -10.28 16.14 8.73
C LYS A 140 -10.68 16.22 10.20
N ARG A 141 -10.06 15.34 11.01
CA ARG A 141 -10.21 15.35 12.45
C ARG A 141 -9.63 16.66 12.99
N GLU A 142 -10.38 17.41 13.76
CA GLU A 142 -9.85 18.56 14.48
C GLU A 142 -8.92 18.05 15.59
N ASN A 143 -7.62 18.03 15.32
CA ASN A 143 -6.63 17.72 16.34
C ASN A 143 -6.23 18.99 17.07
N PRO A 144 -6.50 19.13 18.38
CA PRO A 144 -6.06 20.27 19.17
C PRO A 144 -4.54 20.33 19.39
N SER A 145 -3.81 19.25 19.09
CA SER A 145 -2.35 19.20 19.20
C SER A 145 -1.71 18.96 17.84
N LYS A 146 -1.37 20.03 17.13
CA LYS A 146 -0.38 19.97 16.06
C LYS A 146 0.99 19.67 16.68
N SER A 147 1.32 18.40 16.86
CA SER A 147 2.72 18.02 17.05
C SER A 147 3.48 18.38 15.78
N LYS A 148 4.30 19.43 15.85
CA LYS A 148 5.17 19.88 14.76
C LYS A 148 6.38 18.95 14.56
N SER A 149 6.50 17.86 15.31
CA SER A 149 7.64 16.97 15.18
C SER A 149 7.36 15.86 14.19
N VAL A 150 8.12 15.82 13.12
CA VAL A 150 8.16 14.72 12.12
C VAL A 150 8.65 13.41 12.77
N PHE A 151 9.32 13.50 13.90
CA PHE A 151 9.83 12.35 14.66
C PHE A 151 9.09 12.25 15.99
N VAL A 152 8.26 11.22 16.13
CA VAL A 152 7.66 10.83 17.40
C VAL A 152 8.54 9.78 18.05
N TYR A 153 9.17 10.12 19.18
CA TYR A 153 9.91 9.12 19.96
C TYR A 153 8.94 8.07 20.52
N PRO A 154 9.21 6.79 20.28
CA PRO A 154 8.34 5.73 20.79
C PRO A 154 8.33 5.74 22.33
N THR A 155 7.15 5.75 22.91
CA THR A 155 6.98 5.54 24.36
C THR A 155 7.38 4.11 24.74
N LYS A 156 7.65 3.86 26.02
CA LYS A 156 8.04 2.51 26.51
C LYS A 156 7.03 1.43 26.09
N SER A 157 5.74 1.75 26.06
CA SER A 157 4.68 0.82 25.62
C SER A 157 4.76 0.52 24.12
N ILE A 158 5.05 1.53 23.29
CA ILE A 158 5.22 1.35 21.84
C ILE A 158 6.50 0.58 21.54
N MET A 159 7.57 0.80 22.32
CA MET A 159 8.83 0.05 22.19
C MET A 159 8.62 -1.46 22.43
N GLY A 160 7.80 -1.84 23.41
CA GLY A 160 7.43 -3.24 23.64
C GLY A 160 6.70 -3.86 22.44
N LEU A 161 5.77 -3.13 21.83
CA LEU A 161 5.08 -3.57 20.62
C LEU A 161 6.01 -3.72 19.41
N ILE A 162 6.95 -2.79 19.23
CA ILE A 162 7.97 -2.86 18.17
C ILE A 162 8.84 -4.10 18.35
N LEU A 163 9.29 -4.39 19.55
CA LEU A 163 10.10 -5.59 19.86
C LEU A 163 9.30 -6.88 19.59
N LEU A 164 8.01 -6.91 19.96
CA LEU A 164 7.15 -8.05 19.68
C LEU A 164 6.91 -8.26 18.18
N THR A 165 6.79 -7.21 17.38
CA THR A 165 6.62 -7.33 15.93
C THR A 165 7.90 -7.71 15.20
N LEU A 166 9.07 -7.35 15.73
CA LEU A 166 10.37 -7.74 15.16
C LEU A 166 10.76 -9.19 15.48
N SER A 167 10.30 -9.73 16.61
CA SER A 167 10.63 -11.07 17.06
C SER A 167 10.23 -12.20 16.08
N PRO A 168 8.98 -12.24 15.52
CA PRO A 168 8.60 -13.28 14.56
C PRO A 168 9.34 -13.18 13.23
N VAL A 169 9.68 -11.97 12.79
CA VAL A 169 10.42 -11.75 11.54
C VAL A 169 11.84 -12.31 11.67
N SER A 170 12.51 -12.09 12.81
CA SER A 170 13.84 -12.63 13.06
C SER A 170 13.83 -14.17 13.14
N TYR A 171 12.80 -14.76 13.74
CA TYR A 171 12.68 -16.22 13.88
C TYR A 171 12.44 -16.92 12.53
N THR A 172 11.59 -16.37 11.67
CA THR A 172 11.34 -16.92 10.34
C THR A 172 12.55 -16.79 9.41
N HIS A 173 13.33 -15.71 9.52
CA HIS A 173 14.56 -15.56 8.75
C HIS A 173 15.67 -16.53 9.18
N LEU A 174 15.84 -16.75 10.48
CA LEU A 174 16.84 -17.72 10.99
C LEU A 174 16.51 -19.13 10.55
N ARG A 175 15.26 -19.55 10.59
CA ARG A 175 14.84 -20.89 10.19
C ARG A 175 14.95 -21.16 8.69
N ALA A 176 14.83 -20.13 7.85
CA ALA A 176 14.98 -20.26 6.40
C ALA A 176 16.44 -20.51 5.96
N HIS A 177 17.42 -20.30 6.84
CA HIS A 177 18.83 -20.58 6.58
C HIS A 177 19.32 -21.93 7.12
N GLU A 178 18.48 -22.66 7.86
CA GLU A 178 18.81 -23.98 8.44
C GLU A 178 18.29 -25.18 7.61
N THR A 179 17.57 -24.92 6.53
CA THR A 179 17.09 -25.93 5.56
C THR A 179 17.74 -25.72 4.20
#